data_005bb361ec8d12009978a41f7e7017f2
#
_entry.id   005bb361ec8d12009978a41f7e7017f2
#
_cell.length_a   1.000
_cell.length_b   1.000
_cell.length_c   1.000
_cell.angle_alpha   90.00
_cell.angle_beta   90.00
_cell.angle_gamma   90.00
#
_symmetry.space_group_name_H-M   'P 1'
#
loop_
_entity.id
_entity.type
_entity.pdbx_description
1 polymer ?
#
loop_
_entity_poly.entity_id
_entity_poly.type
_entity_poly.pdbx_seq_one_letter_code
_entity_poly.pdbx_strand_id
1 'polypeptide(L)'
;VGPGFLMAALFILYIVIRTGMRPSLGPPLSREERAVISWRDKMILLRAGAMPVIIFAAMMGPFIYGFASLVEASVIGAVMATLVAGLRGRLNRRVFESCMTQTLGVSCMFMWILLAALAFGAVFDGLGAVRAIEDLFLRDMGLGPWAILIMMQVSFLIMGMFLDDTAMLVIVAPLYIPLVAKLDLGMAPGDVLIWYGVLYTITCQIAYMTPPFGYNLFLMRAMAPDHVTLADIYRSIFPIVGLMILTLIIVMIFPEIALWLPHQVYGP
;
A
#
# COMPACT_ATOMS: atom_id res chain seq x y z
N VAL A 1 -10.26 1.57 1.41
CA VAL A 1 -10.54 2.94 1.91
C VAL A 1 -10.60 2.92 3.43
N GLY A 2 -11.46 2.10 4.07
CA GLY A 2 -11.62 2.03 5.53
C GLY A 2 -10.29 1.82 6.28
N PRO A 3 -9.51 0.78 5.98
CA PRO A 3 -8.23 0.53 6.62
C PRO A 3 -7.22 1.68 6.48
N GLY A 4 -7.23 2.37 5.33
CA GLY A 4 -6.38 3.55 5.12
C GLY A 4 -6.76 4.73 6.03
N PHE A 5 -8.05 5.00 6.20
CA PHE A 5 -8.51 6.02 7.15
C PHE A 5 -8.21 5.63 8.60
N LEU A 6 -8.37 4.36 8.97
CA LEU A 6 -8.00 3.88 10.29
C LEU A 6 -6.51 4.12 10.57
N MET A 7 -5.65 3.74 9.63
CA MET A 7 -4.20 3.95 9.75
C MET A 7 -3.84 5.43 9.87
N ALA A 8 -4.43 6.28 9.03
CA ALA A 8 -4.23 7.73 9.09
C ALA A 8 -4.68 8.32 10.43
N ALA A 9 -5.83 7.90 10.95
CA ALA A 9 -6.34 8.33 12.25
C ALA A 9 -5.39 7.93 13.39
N LEU A 10 -4.88 6.71 13.37
CA LEU A 10 -3.90 6.23 14.37
C LEU A 10 -2.58 7.02 14.29
N PHE A 11 -2.10 7.35 13.10
CA PHE A 11 -0.90 8.18 12.95
C PHE A 11 -1.12 9.60 13.46
N ILE A 12 -2.25 10.23 13.11
CA ILE A 12 -2.60 11.57 13.60
C ILE A 12 -2.71 11.56 15.13
N LEU A 13 -3.41 10.59 15.69
CA LEU A 13 -3.59 10.45 17.14
C LEU A 13 -2.23 10.30 17.84
N TYR A 14 -1.35 9.45 17.32
CA TYR A 14 0.00 9.27 17.85
C TYR A 14 0.80 10.58 17.82
N ILE A 15 0.78 11.28 16.68
CA ILE A 15 1.52 12.54 16.54
C ILE A 15 0.98 13.58 17.53
N VAL A 16 -0.34 13.73 17.63
CA VAL A 16 -0.98 14.68 18.55
C VAL A 16 -0.63 14.38 20.00
N ILE A 17 -0.76 13.12 20.41
CA ILE A 17 -0.42 12.70 21.79
C ILE A 17 1.07 12.95 22.06
N ARG A 18 1.95 12.52 21.16
CA ARG A 18 3.40 12.61 21.35
C ARG A 18 3.89 14.06 21.38
N THR A 19 3.39 14.91 20.50
CA THR A 19 3.73 16.34 20.50
C THR A 19 3.10 17.09 21.67
N GLY A 20 1.91 16.68 22.12
CA GLY A 20 1.29 17.20 23.34
C GLY A 20 2.11 16.86 24.61
N MET A 21 2.65 15.64 24.69
CA MET A 21 3.51 15.21 25.82
C MET A 21 4.93 15.79 25.74
N ARG A 22 5.45 16.05 24.56
CA ARG A 22 6.79 16.60 24.31
C ARG A 22 6.74 17.69 23.25
N PRO A 23 6.38 18.94 23.60
CA PRO A 23 6.26 20.05 22.65
C PRO A 23 7.55 20.36 21.86
N SER A 24 8.71 19.96 22.38
CA SER A 24 10.00 20.11 21.69
C SER A 24 10.13 19.28 20.42
N LEU A 25 9.32 18.23 20.25
CA LEU A 25 9.32 17.38 19.04
C LEU A 25 8.57 18.02 17.86
N GLY A 26 7.70 18.98 18.13
CA GLY A 26 6.94 19.72 17.11
C GLY A 26 6.85 21.19 17.53
N PRO A 27 7.97 21.95 17.50
CA PRO A 27 7.94 23.35 17.92
C PRO A 27 6.97 24.13 17.03
N PRO A 28 6.10 24.97 17.61
CA PRO A 28 5.20 25.80 16.83
C PRO A 28 6.04 26.79 16.00
N LEU A 29 5.58 27.10 14.79
CA LEU A 29 6.16 28.16 13.98
C LEU A 29 6.24 29.47 14.80
N SER A 30 7.37 30.16 14.71
CA SER A 30 7.55 31.46 15.37
C SER A 30 6.46 32.45 14.92
N ARG A 31 6.21 33.48 15.73
CA ARG A 31 5.25 34.53 15.35
C ARG A 31 5.66 35.24 14.09
N GLU A 32 6.96 35.41 13.86
CA GLU A 32 7.54 36.02 12.67
C GLU A 32 7.31 35.19 11.42
N GLU A 33 7.57 33.88 11.48
CA GLU A 33 7.32 32.95 10.37
C GLU A 33 5.83 32.84 10.03
N ARG A 34 4.94 32.90 11.05
CA ARG A 34 3.48 32.92 10.83
C ARG A 34 3.01 34.22 10.15
N ALA A 35 3.64 35.34 10.48
CA ALA A 35 3.27 36.66 9.94
C ALA A 35 3.65 36.79 8.45
N VAL A 36 4.70 36.10 8.02
CA VAL A 36 5.15 36.08 6.61
C VAL A 36 4.19 35.29 5.71
N ILE A 37 3.46 34.28 6.27
CA ILE A 37 2.54 33.43 5.49
C ILE A 37 1.21 34.17 5.27
N SER A 38 1.09 34.82 4.12
CA SER A 38 -0.15 35.49 3.71
C SER A 38 -1.27 34.49 3.37
N TRP A 39 -2.52 34.93 3.51
CA TRP A 39 -3.68 34.19 2.99
C TRP A 39 -3.57 33.89 1.48
N ARG A 40 -2.95 34.78 0.74
CA ARG A 40 -2.68 34.61 -0.69
C ARG A 40 -1.74 33.42 -0.94
N ASP A 41 -0.70 33.26 -0.14
CA ASP A 41 0.26 32.16 -0.25
C ASP A 41 -0.42 30.82 0.07
N LYS A 42 -1.26 30.79 1.10
CA LYS A 42 -2.08 29.61 1.43
C LYS A 42 -3.01 29.21 0.27
N MET A 43 -3.63 30.18 -0.38
CA MET A 43 -4.53 29.94 -1.51
C MET A 43 -3.77 29.43 -2.76
N ILE A 44 -2.57 29.96 -2.99
CA ILE A 44 -1.68 29.48 -4.07
C ILE A 44 -1.28 28.03 -3.82
N LEU A 45 -0.86 27.69 -2.59
CA LEU A 45 -0.53 26.32 -2.20
C LEU A 45 -1.73 25.38 -2.29
N LEU A 46 -2.91 25.83 -1.84
CA LEU A 46 -4.14 25.07 -1.95
C LEU A 46 -4.49 24.78 -3.42
N ARG A 47 -4.38 25.78 -4.29
CA ARG A 47 -4.57 25.60 -5.75
C ARG A 47 -3.54 24.64 -6.36
N ALA A 48 -2.30 24.69 -5.90
CA ALA A 48 -1.27 23.74 -6.35
C ALA A 48 -1.59 22.31 -5.92
N GLY A 49 -2.08 22.12 -4.69
CA GLY A 49 -2.49 20.84 -4.14
C GLY A 49 -3.83 20.32 -4.69
N ALA A 50 -4.70 21.20 -5.20
CA ALA A 50 -6.00 20.79 -5.72
C ALA A 50 -5.90 19.93 -6.99
N MET A 51 -4.90 20.14 -7.83
CA MET A 51 -4.76 19.40 -9.09
C MET A 51 -4.56 17.88 -8.90
N PRO A 52 -3.65 17.41 -8.04
CA PRO A 52 -3.57 15.98 -7.71
C PRO A 52 -4.90 15.41 -7.18
N VAL A 53 -5.60 16.17 -6.35
CA VAL A 53 -6.91 15.75 -5.80
C VAL A 53 -7.96 15.64 -6.91
N ILE A 54 -7.99 16.59 -7.85
CA ILE A 54 -8.91 16.56 -9.00
C ILE A 54 -8.61 15.36 -9.90
N ILE A 55 -7.34 15.08 -10.19
CA ILE A 55 -6.94 13.92 -10.98
C ILE A 55 -7.38 12.63 -10.29
N PHE A 56 -7.12 12.53 -8.98
CA PHE A 56 -7.50 11.38 -8.19
C PHE A 56 -9.03 11.19 -8.15
N ALA A 57 -9.78 12.26 -7.93
CA ALA A 57 -11.24 12.22 -7.91
C ALA A 57 -11.83 11.85 -9.28
N ALA A 58 -11.24 12.38 -10.37
CA ALA A 58 -11.66 12.05 -11.74
C ALA A 58 -11.39 10.58 -12.09
N MET A 59 -10.34 9.98 -11.54
CA MET A 59 -9.99 8.57 -11.73
C MET A 59 -10.86 7.67 -10.84
N MET A 60 -10.96 7.97 -9.55
CA MET A 60 -11.64 7.13 -8.56
C MET A 60 -13.16 7.26 -8.61
N GLY A 61 -13.70 8.44 -8.96
CA GLY A 61 -15.14 8.66 -9.02
C GLY A 61 -15.86 7.65 -9.93
N PRO A 62 -15.57 7.60 -11.24
CA PRO A 62 -16.19 6.63 -12.14
C PRO A 62 -16.00 5.16 -11.73
N PHE A 63 -14.84 4.83 -11.15
CA PHE A 63 -14.57 3.49 -10.64
C PHE A 63 -15.46 3.13 -9.45
N ILE A 64 -15.58 4.01 -8.45
CA ILE A 64 -16.39 3.76 -7.24
C ILE A 64 -17.88 3.64 -7.59
N TYR A 65 -18.37 4.44 -8.56
CA TYR A 65 -19.76 4.37 -9.01
C TYR A 65 -20.03 3.24 -10.03
N GLY A 66 -19.03 2.42 -10.36
CA GLY A 66 -19.17 1.29 -11.29
C GLY A 66 -19.31 1.69 -12.77
N PHE A 67 -19.07 2.95 -13.13
CA PHE A 67 -19.11 3.43 -14.53
C PHE A 67 -17.84 3.09 -15.31
N ALA A 68 -16.74 2.81 -14.63
CA ALA A 68 -15.47 2.48 -15.25
C ALA A 68 -14.80 1.31 -14.52
N SER A 69 -14.19 0.41 -15.29
CA SER A 69 -13.32 -0.64 -14.77
C SER A 69 -12.01 -0.04 -14.23
N LEU A 70 -11.23 -0.84 -13.50
CA LEU A 70 -9.93 -0.41 -12.97
C LEU A 70 -8.97 0.06 -14.08
N VAL A 71 -8.99 -0.63 -15.24
CA VAL A 71 -8.18 -0.28 -16.41
C VAL A 71 -8.62 1.05 -16.99
N GLU A 72 -9.93 1.24 -17.19
CA GLU A 72 -10.47 2.51 -17.71
C GLU A 72 -10.23 3.68 -16.77
N ALA A 73 -10.35 3.46 -15.45
CA ALA A 73 -10.00 4.46 -14.44
C ALA A 73 -8.53 4.90 -14.54
N SER A 74 -7.61 3.96 -14.80
CA SER A 74 -6.20 4.28 -15.00
C SER A 74 -5.96 5.11 -16.26
N VAL A 75 -6.67 4.82 -17.35
CA VAL A 75 -6.64 5.62 -18.58
C VAL A 75 -7.17 7.03 -18.33
N ILE A 76 -8.29 7.18 -17.62
CA ILE A 76 -8.82 8.49 -17.22
C ILE A 76 -7.77 9.28 -16.45
N GLY A 77 -7.09 8.64 -15.48
CA GLY A 77 -6.00 9.27 -14.72
C GLY A 77 -4.85 9.76 -15.59
N ALA A 78 -4.40 8.93 -16.55
CA ALA A 78 -3.33 9.28 -17.48
C ALA A 78 -3.73 10.44 -18.41
N VAL A 79 -4.95 10.43 -18.94
CA VAL A 79 -5.51 11.50 -19.79
C VAL A 79 -5.60 12.80 -18.99
N MET A 80 -6.15 12.75 -17.77
CA MET A 80 -6.27 13.93 -16.91
C MET A 80 -4.92 14.53 -16.55
N ALA A 81 -3.93 13.70 -16.21
CA ALA A 81 -2.57 14.16 -15.94
C ALA A 81 -1.93 14.84 -17.16
N THR A 82 -2.11 14.24 -18.34
CA THR A 82 -1.64 14.81 -19.62
C THR A 82 -2.31 16.14 -19.94
N LEU A 83 -3.64 16.24 -19.77
CA LEU A 83 -4.39 17.49 -19.96
C LEU A 83 -3.91 18.58 -18.99
N VAL A 84 -3.74 18.27 -17.72
CA VAL A 84 -3.23 19.23 -16.73
C VAL A 84 -1.81 19.70 -17.09
N ALA A 85 -0.92 18.79 -17.52
CA ALA A 85 0.41 19.14 -17.99
C ALA A 85 0.37 20.05 -19.22
N GLY A 86 -0.52 19.77 -20.18
CA GLY A 86 -0.76 20.59 -21.36
C GLY A 86 -1.27 22.00 -21.02
N LEU A 87 -2.31 22.08 -20.16
CA LEU A 87 -2.88 23.35 -19.71
C LEU A 87 -1.86 24.23 -18.94
N ARG A 88 -0.92 23.60 -18.26
CA ARG A 88 0.19 24.29 -17.59
C ARG A 88 1.37 24.62 -18.51
N GLY A 89 1.28 24.31 -19.80
CA GLY A 89 2.37 24.54 -20.76
C GLY A 89 3.64 23.74 -20.50
N ARG A 90 3.54 22.65 -19.70
CA ARG A 90 4.69 21.81 -19.36
C ARG A 90 4.80 20.55 -20.22
N LEU A 91 3.82 20.30 -21.09
CA LEU A 91 3.83 19.18 -22.02
C LEU A 91 4.64 19.58 -23.28
N ASN A 92 5.82 19.02 -23.41
CA ASN A 92 6.65 19.15 -24.61
C ASN A 92 7.05 17.75 -25.10
N ARG A 93 7.58 17.68 -26.32
CA ARG A 93 7.98 16.42 -26.97
C ARG A 93 8.95 15.60 -26.08
N ARG A 94 9.93 16.27 -25.47
CA ARG A 94 10.91 15.61 -24.61
C ARG A 94 10.26 15.00 -23.35
N VAL A 95 9.34 15.72 -22.72
CA VAL A 95 8.59 15.21 -21.54
C VAL A 95 7.74 14.03 -21.96
N PHE A 96 7.03 14.12 -23.08
CA PHE A 96 6.22 13.04 -23.60
C PHE A 96 7.04 11.79 -23.92
N GLU A 97 8.15 11.91 -24.64
CA GLU A 97 9.06 10.82 -24.97
C GLU A 97 9.66 10.18 -23.69
N SER A 98 10.04 11.00 -22.70
CA SER A 98 10.55 10.52 -21.42
C SER A 98 9.48 9.71 -20.66
N CYS A 99 8.26 10.22 -20.57
CA CYS A 99 7.14 9.50 -19.95
C CYS A 99 6.87 8.16 -20.64
N MET A 100 6.81 8.16 -21.98
CA MET A 100 6.59 6.95 -22.77
C MET A 100 7.68 5.91 -22.55
N THR A 101 8.94 6.32 -22.62
CA THR A 101 10.09 5.40 -22.42
C THR A 101 10.10 4.81 -21.01
N GLN A 102 9.86 5.64 -19.99
CA GLN A 102 9.80 5.16 -18.61
C GLN A 102 8.62 4.20 -18.39
N THR A 103 7.44 4.55 -18.92
CA THR A 103 6.25 3.69 -18.82
C THR A 103 6.48 2.34 -19.51
N LEU A 104 7.04 2.35 -20.72
CA LEU A 104 7.40 1.12 -21.43
C LEU A 104 8.42 0.28 -20.65
N GLY A 105 9.45 0.92 -20.09
CA GLY A 105 10.47 0.23 -19.29
C GLY A 105 9.85 -0.50 -18.09
N VAL A 106 9.02 0.20 -17.32
CA VAL A 106 8.33 -0.38 -16.15
C VAL A 106 7.35 -1.47 -16.58
N SER A 107 6.57 -1.25 -17.64
CA SER A 107 5.59 -2.22 -18.14
C SER A 107 6.27 -3.50 -18.65
N CYS A 108 7.36 -3.37 -19.41
CA CYS A 108 8.12 -4.51 -19.88
C CYS A 108 8.74 -5.31 -18.73
N MET A 109 9.34 -4.62 -17.76
CA MET A 109 9.88 -5.25 -16.55
C MET A 109 8.79 -6.04 -15.82
N PHE A 110 7.62 -5.41 -15.60
CA PHE A 110 6.49 -6.06 -14.94
C PHE A 110 6.00 -7.29 -15.71
N MET A 111 5.87 -7.20 -17.04
CA MET A 111 5.48 -8.34 -17.88
C MET A 111 6.45 -9.51 -17.78
N TRP A 112 7.76 -9.26 -17.76
CA TRP A 112 8.76 -10.30 -17.57
C TRP A 112 8.64 -11.00 -16.22
N ILE A 113 8.47 -10.22 -15.15
CA ILE A 113 8.26 -10.76 -13.79
C ILE A 113 6.98 -11.62 -13.78
N LEU A 114 5.89 -11.12 -14.34
CA LEU A 114 4.61 -11.82 -14.40
C LEU A 114 4.71 -13.14 -15.17
N LEU A 115 5.34 -13.14 -16.34
CA LEU A 115 5.54 -14.36 -17.14
C LEU A 115 6.40 -15.40 -16.40
N ALA A 116 7.49 -14.96 -15.78
CA ALA A 116 8.35 -15.85 -15.00
C ALA A 116 7.59 -16.47 -13.82
N ALA A 117 6.77 -15.72 -13.15
CA ALA A 117 6.01 -16.18 -12.01
C ALA A 117 4.84 -17.09 -12.39
N LEU A 118 4.16 -16.81 -13.48
CA LEU A 118 3.14 -17.72 -14.02
C LEU A 118 3.76 -19.06 -14.41
N ALA A 119 4.94 -19.04 -15.03
CA ALA A 119 5.67 -20.25 -15.36
C ALA A 119 6.09 -21.02 -14.09
N PHE A 120 6.62 -20.31 -13.08
CA PHE A 120 6.96 -20.90 -11.79
C PHE A 120 5.74 -21.50 -11.10
N GLY A 121 4.63 -20.73 -11.02
CA GLY A 121 3.37 -21.17 -10.40
C GLY A 121 2.80 -22.42 -11.09
N ALA A 122 2.83 -22.48 -12.42
CA ALA A 122 2.36 -23.64 -13.17
C ALA A 122 3.21 -24.91 -12.90
N VAL A 123 4.54 -24.77 -12.83
CA VAL A 123 5.43 -25.89 -12.47
C VAL A 123 5.18 -26.31 -11.01
N PHE A 124 5.06 -25.37 -10.11
CA PHE A 124 4.85 -25.61 -8.69
C PHE A 124 3.52 -26.33 -8.42
N ASP A 125 2.45 -25.89 -9.08
CA ASP A 125 1.14 -26.56 -9.01
C ASP A 125 1.17 -27.96 -9.68
N GLY A 126 1.81 -28.06 -10.84
CA GLY A 126 2.00 -29.33 -11.55
C GLY A 126 2.78 -30.39 -10.76
N LEU A 127 3.71 -29.95 -9.89
CA LEU A 127 4.43 -30.83 -8.95
C LEU A 127 3.60 -31.19 -7.70
N GLY A 128 2.38 -30.65 -7.57
CA GLY A 128 1.53 -30.87 -6.41
C GLY A 128 1.98 -30.16 -5.14
N ALA A 129 2.87 -29.18 -5.25
CA ALA A 129 3.43 -28.49 -4.10
C ALA A 129 2.37 -27.69 -3.33
N VAL A 130 1.36 -27.12 -4.01
CA VAL A 130 0.22 -26.45 -3.35
C VAL A 130 -0.50 -27.44 -2.44
N ARG A 131 -0.78 -28.66 -2.91
CA ARG A 131 -1.42 -29.72 -2.11
C ARG A 131 -0.54 -30.16 -0.95
N ALA A 132 0.77 -30.31 -1.17
CA ALA A 132 1.70 -30.70 -0.11
C ALA A 132 1.75 -29.65 1.01
N ILE A 133 1.73 -28.35 0.67
CA ILE A 133 1.67 -27.26 1.64
C ILE A 133 0.31 -27.28 2.39
N GLU A 134 -0.78 -27.51 1.67
CA GLU A 134 -2.12 -27.63 2.24
C GLU A 134 -2.19 -28.79 3.24
N ASP A 135 -1.74 -29.97 2.84
CA ASP A 135 -1.74 -31.15 3.72
C ASP A 135 -0.85 -30.92 4.95
N LEU A 136 0.32 -30.31 4.79
CA LEU A 136 1.22 -29.98 5.88
C LEU A 136 0.55 -29.05 6.90
N PHE A 137 -0.08 -27.97 6.46
CA PHE A 137 -0.66 -26.98 7.37
C PHE A 137 -2.00 -27.39 7.96
N LEU A 138 -2.90 -27.96 7.16
CA LEU A 138 -4.25 -28.29 7.61
C LEU A 138 -4.33 -29.67 8.28
N ARG A 139 -3.52 -30.65 7.84
CA ARG A 139 -3.62 -32.03 8.33
C ARG A 139 -2.49 -32.38 9.29
N ASP A 140 -1.22 -32.19 8.89
CA ASP A 140 -0.08 -32.68 9.65
C ASP A 140 0.21 -31.82 10.89
N MET A 141 0.10 -30.50 10.75
CA MET A 141 0.36 -29.57 11.87
C MET A 141 -0.88 -29.36 12.77
N GLY A 142 -2.07 -29.75 12.32
CA GLY A 142 -3.30 -29.60 13.10
C GLY A 142 -3.61 -28.14 13.51
N LEU A 143 -3.12 -27.18 12.73
CA LEU A 143 -3.28 -25.77 13.01
C LEU A 143 -4.70 -25.30 12.67
N GLY A 144 -5.31 -24.51 13.54
CA GLY A 144 -6.58 -23.86 13.23
C GLY A 144 -6.42 -22.80 12.14
N PRO A 145 -7.53 -22.43 11.44
CA PRO A 145 -7.52 -21.48 10.31
C PRO A 145 -6.84 -20.16 10.65
N TRP A 146 -7.07 -19.62 11.83
CA TRP A 146 -6.45 -18.37 12.31
C TRP A 146 -4.95 -18.50 12.53
N ALA A 147 -4.45 -19.63 13.03
CA ALA A 147 -3.03 -19.86 13.23
C ALA A 147 -2.29 -19.91 11.88
N ILE A 148 -2.90 -20.55 10.87
CA ILE A 148 -2.39 -20.59 9.50
C ILE A 148 -2.32 -19.16 8.92
N LEU A 149 -3.39 -18.39 9.05
CA LEU A 149 -3.43 -17.01 8.59
C LEU A 149 -2.33 -16.15 9.22
N ILE A 150 -2.18 -16.21 10.54
CA ILE A 150 -1.13 -15.46 11.26
C ILE A 150 0.26 -15.88 10.78
N MET A 151 0.49 -17.16 10.61
CA MET A 151 1.77 -17.67 10.11
C MET A 151 2.06 -17.18 8.69
N MET A 152 1.04 -17.13 7.82
CA MET A 152 1.15 -16.56 6.47
C MET A 152 1.50 -15.06 6.54
N GLN A 153 0.86 -14.28 7.42
CA GLN A 153 1.17 -12.85 7.59
C GLN A 153 2.60 -12.64 8.11
N VAL A 154 3.05 -13.45 9.07
CA VAL A 154 4.43 -13.37 9.58
C VAL A 154 5.43 -13.74 8.49
N SER A 155 5.17 -14.78 7.70
CA SER A 155 6.06 -15.15 6.59
C SER A 155 6.10 -14.08 5.48
N PHE A 156 4.97 -13.44 5.18
CA PHE A 156 4.92 -12.28 4.29
C PHE A 156 5.74 -11.12 4.80
N LEU A 157 5.63 -10.82 6.10
CA LEU A 157 6.40 -9.75 6.71
C LEU A 157 7.90 -10.03 6.58
N ILE A 158 8.33 -11.26 6.88
CA ILE A 158 9.74 -11.67 6.77
C ILE A 158 10.21 -11.59 5.31
N MET A 159 9.45 -12.15 4.37
CA MET A 159 9.81 -12.11 2.95
C MET A 159 9.86 -10.68 2.41
N GLY A 160 8.93 -9.82 2.80
CA GLY A 160 8.87 -8.43 2.37
C GLY A 160 9.98 -7.54 2.94
N MET A 161 10.73 -8.02 3.94
CA MET A 161 11.97 -7.37 4.37
C MET A 161 13.10 -7.54 3.35
N PHE A 162 13.00 -8.53 2.43
CA PHE A 162 14.04 -8.89 1.45
C PHE A 162 13.58 -8.76 0.00
N LEU A 163 12.30 -8.92 -0.27
CA LEU A 163 11.69 -8.88 -1.59
C LEU A 163 10.87 -7.60 -1.75
N ASP A 164 10.75 -7.12 -2.99
CA ASP A 164 9.80 -6.06 -3.31
C ASP A 164 8.36 -6.62 -3.37
N ASP A 165 7.37 -5.75 -3.28
CA ASP A 165 5.95 -6.11 -3.25
C ASP A 165 5.49 -6.81 -4.54
N THR A 166 6.06 -6.41 -5.68
CA THR A 166 5.72 -7.03 -6.97
C THR A 166 6.20 -8.47 -7.02
N ALA A 167 7.46 -8.73 -6.59
CA ALA A 167 7.99 -10.07 -6.49
C ALA A 167 7.20 -10.92 -5.49
N MET A 168 6.84 -10.35 -4.33
CA MET A 168 6.00 -11.01 -3.34
C MET A 168 4.62 -11.37 -3.90
N LEU A 169 3.96 -10.42 -4.57
CA LEU A 169 2.64 -10.66 -5.15
C LEU A 169 2.68 -11.80 -6.18
N VAL A 170 3.67 -11.76 -7.05
CA VAL A 170 3.75 -12.66 -8.20
C VAL A 170 4.21 -14.07 -7.80
N ILE A 171 5.13 -14.19 -6.84
CA ILE A 171 5.65 -15.48 -6.39
C ILE A 171 4.74 -16.12 -5.33
N VAL A 172 4.27 -15.33 -4.38
CA VAL A 172 3.63 -15.87 -3.16
C VAL A 172 2.11 -15.93 -3.28
N ALA A 173 1.47 -15.00 -4.02
CA ALA A 173 0.03 -15.01 -4.18
C ALA A 173 -0.51 -16.31 -4.80
N PRO A 174 0.09 -16.91 -5.84
CA PRO A 174 -0.36 -18.18 -6.37
C PRO A 174 -0.33 -19.35 -5.37
N LEU A 175 0.51 -19.25 -4.35
CA LEU A 175 0.61 -20.25 -3.29
C LEU A 175 -0.40 -20.00 -2.17
N TYR A 176 -0.57 -18.74 -1.79
CA TYR A 176 -1.34 -18.37 -0.61
C TYR A 176 -2.83 -18.17 -0.90
N ILE A 177 -3.20 -17.67 -2.08
CA ILE A 177 -4.60 -17.46 -2.44
C ILE A 177 -5.42 -18.77 -2.40
N PRO A 178 -4.97 -19.89 -3.01
CA PRO A 178 -5.69 -21.15 -2.91
C PRO A 178 -5.80 -21.68 -1.48
N LEU A 179 -4.77 -21.47 -0.66
CA LEU A 179 -4.79 -21.88 0.74
C LEU A 179 -5.80 -21.06 1.55
N VAL A 180 -5.77 -19.73 1.41
CA VAL A 180 -6.70 -18.82 2.09
C VAL A 180 -8.15 -19.09 1.70
N ALA A 181 -8.40 -19.37 0.43
CA ALA A 181 -9.76 -19.69 -0.07
C ALA A 181 -10.38 -20.93 0.58
N LYS A 182 -9.55 -21.81 1.18
CA LYS A 182 -9.99 -23.05 1.87
C LYS A 182 -10.08 -22.89 3.39
N LEU A 183 -9.61 -21.77 3.95
CA LEU A 183 -9.70 -21.52 5.38
C LEU A 183 -11.13 -21.14 5.75
N ASP A 184 -11.71 -21.90 6.68
CA ASP A 184 -12.99 -21.54 7.29
C ASP A 184 -12.77 -20.46 8.35
N LEU A 185 -12.93 -19.23 7.96
CA LEU A 185 -12.80 -18.04 8.80
C LEU A 185 -14.15 -17.43 9.20
N GLY A 186 -15.25 -18.13 8.90
CA GLY A 186 -16.60 -17.66 9.20
C GLY A 186 -17.13 -16.55 8.30
N MET A 187 -16.52 -16.36 7.13
CA MET A 187 -16.89 -15.35 6.12
C MET A 187 -17.20 -16.02 4.78
N ALA A 188 -17.93 -15.33 3.90
CA ALA A 188 -18.15 -15.81 2.54
C ALA A 188 -16.80 -15.92 1.79
N PRO A 189 -16.62 -16.92 0.90
CA PRO A 189 -15.32 -17.14 0.22
C PRO A 189 -14.83 -15.93 -0.57
N GLY A 190 -15.73 -15.14 -1.16
CA GLY A 190 -15.37 -13.90 -1.87
C GLY A 190 -14.84 -12.83 -0.92
N ASP A 191 -15.46 -12.68 0.23
CA ASP A 191 -15.08 -11.72 1.26
C ASP A 191 -13.73 -12.05 1.88
N VAL A 192 -13.45 -13.35 2.11
CA VAL A 192 -12.14 -13.81 2.60
C VAL A 192 -11.02 -13.34 1.68
N LEU A 193 -11.19 -13.46 0.37
CA LEU A 193 -10.16 -13.06 -0.60
C LEU A 193 -9.97 -11.55 -0.66
N ILE A 194 -11.06 -10.77 -0.64
CA ILE A 194 -11.01 -9.31 -0.63
C ILE A 194 -10.30 -8.82 0.65
N TRP A 195 -10.74 -9.34 1.78
CA TRP A 195 -10.16 -9.00 3.08
C TRP A 195 -8.68 -9.41 3.17
N TYR A 196 -8.32 -10.61 2.70
CA TYR A 196 -6.94 -11.05 2.66
C TYR A 196 -6.06 -10.16 1.77
N GLY A 197 -6.56 -9.70 0.62
CA GLY A 197 -5.88 -8.72 -0.23
C GLY A 197 -5.58 -7.41 0.49
N VAL A 198 -6.48 -6.95 1.37
CA VAL A 198 -6.25 -5.78 2.22
C VAL A 198 -5.16 -6.05 3.27
N LEU A 199 -5.21 -7.22 3.94
CA LEU A 199 -4.17 -7.63 4.89
C LEU A 199 -2.80 -7.70 4.21
N TYR A 200 -2.74 -8.30 3.02
CA TYR A 200 -1.54 -8.34 2.19
C TYR A 200 -0.98 -6.94 1.95
N THR A 201 -1.82 -5.99 1.51
CA THR A 201 -1.42 -4.61 1.23
C THR A 201 -0.84 -3.92 2.47
N ILE A 202 -1.47 -4.09 3.65
CA ILE A 202 -0.96 -3.54 4.91
C ILE A 202 0.38 -4.16 5.26
N THR A 203 0.52 -5.47 5.10
CA THR A 203 1.77 -6.20 5.40
C THR A 203 2.91 -5.76 4.48
N CYS A 204 2.65 -5.55 3.19
CA CYS A 204 3.64 -4.97 2.27
C CYS A 204 4.09 -3.58 2.72
N GLN A 205 3.19 -2.72 3.15
CA GLN A 205 3.55 -1.40 3.67
C GLN A 205 4.42 -1.47 4.92
N ILE A 206 4.14 -2.42 5.83
CA ILE A 206 4.98 -2.66 7.02
C ILE A 206 6.38 -3.10 6.58
N ALA A 207 6.46 -4.04 5.64
CA ALA A 207 7.71 -4.57 5.13
C ALA A 207 8.60 -3.49 4.52
N TYR A 208 8.04 -2.55 3.74
CA TYR A 208 8.76 -1.41 3.17
C TYR A 208 9.39 -0.47 4.21
N MET A 209 8.89 -0.48 5.42
CA MET A 209 9.38 0.34 6.52
C MET A 209 10.22 -0.45 7.52
N THR A 210 10.39 -1.75 7.31
CA THR A 210 11.08 -2.63 8.27
C THR A 210 12.49 -2.97 7.77
N PRO A 211 13.55 -2.80 8.62
CA PRO A 211 14.89 -3.26 8.28
C PRO A 211 14.89 -4.79 8.00
N PRO A 212 15.82 -5.33 7.19
CA PRO A 212 17.07 -4.72 6.70
C PRO A 212 16.94 -3.90 5.42
N PHE A 213 16.01 -4.22 4.51
CA PHE A 213 15.95 -3.51 3.23
C PHE A 213 15.10 -2.24 3.26
N GLY A 214 14.00 -2.19 3.98
CA GLY A 214 13.18 -1.00 4.20
C GLY A 214 13.29 0.09 3.14
N TYR A 215 12.79 -0.17 1.92
CA TYR A 215 12.99 0.71 0.74
C TYR A 215 12.72 2.19 1.04
N ASN A 216 11.67 2.48 1.78
CA ASN A 216 11.32 3.85 2.17
C ASN A 216 12.34 4.48 3.12
N LEU A 217 13.11 3.69 3.87
CA LEU A 217 14.12 4.21 4.81
C LEU A 217 15.34 4.76 4.06
N PHE A 218 15.75 4.10 2.98
CA PHE A 218 16.81 4.60 2.11
C PHE A 218 16.37 5.86 1.36
N LEU A 219 15.13 5.91 0.91
CA LEU A 219 14.57 7.11 0.28
C LEU A 219 14.54 8.28 1.28
N MET A 220 14.08 8.04 2.51
CA MET A 220 14.14 9.04 3.58
C MET A 220 15.55 9.50 3.87
N ARG A 221 16.52 8.58 3.91
CA ARG A 221 17.93 8.94 4.13
C ARG A 221 18.48 9.82 3.00
N ALA A 222 18.12 9.53 1.75
CA ALA A 222 18.53 10.33 0.60
C ALA A 222 17.97 11.77 0.60
N MET A 223 16.82 11.98 1.26
CA MET A 223 16.15 13.29 1.36
C MET A 223 16.45 14.02 2.67
N ALA A 224 16.96 13.31 3.67
CA ALA A 224 17.23 13.86 4.99
C ALA A 224 18.50 14.71 4.98
N PRO A 225 18.58 15.78 5.83
CA PRO A 225 19.81 16.54 6.02
C PRO A 225 20.97 15.66 6.48
N ASP A 226 22.21 16.09 6.20
CA ASP A 226 23.42 15.29 6.45
C ASP A 226 23.61 14.87 7.91
N HIS A 227 23.12 15.66 8.86
CA HIS A 227 23.21 15.38 10.30
C HIS A 227 22.25 14.27 10.78
N VAL A 228 21.26 13.87 9.96
CA VAL A 228 20.32 12.78 10.30
C VAL A 228 20.93 11.45 9.86
N THR A 229 21.23 10.58 10.81
CA THR A 229 21.80 9.25 10.52
C THR A 229 20.74 8.24 10.17
N LEU A 230 21.13 7.14 9.51
CA LEU A 230 20.23 6.00 9.25
C LEU A 230 19.69 5.38 10.56
N ALA A 231 20.51 5.40 11.60
CA ALA A 231 20.10 4.91 12.93
C ALA A 231 18.98 5.77 13.55
N ASP A 232 19.03 7.09 13.33
CA ASP A 232 17.97 8.00 13.79
C ASP A 232 16.66 7.73 13.05
N ILE A 233 16.74 7.48 11.74
CA ILE A 233 15.58 7.09 10.93
C ILE A 233 15.00 5.77 11.45
N TYR A 234 15.82 4.75 11.65
CA TYR A 234 15.36 3.47 12.20
C TYR A 234 14.67 3.61 13.56
N ARG A 235 15.24 4.40 14.47
CA ARG A 235 14.62 4.65 15.79
C ARG A 235 13.29 5.38 15.68
N SER A 236 13.16 6.30 14.74
CA SER A 236 11.93 7.08 14.55
C SER A 236 10.78 6.26 13.99
N ILE A 237 11.08 5.17 13.26
CA ILE A 237 10.09 4.39 12.54
C ILE A 237 9.44 3.29 13.39
N PHE A 238 10.09 2.81 14.46
CA PHE A 238 9.54 1.76 15.32
C PHE A 238 8.11 2.03 15.80
N PRO A 239 7.77 3.23 16.31
CA PRO A 239 6.39 3.52 16.71
C PRO A 239 5.41 3.48 15.55
N ILE A 240 5.83 3.92 14.36
CA ILE A 240 5.01 3.93 13.14
C ILE A 240 4.72 2.49 12.70
N VAL A 241 5.74 1.64 12.64
CA VAL A 241 5.60 0.20 12.35
C VAL A 241 4.67 -0.46 13.38
N GLY A 242 4.82 -0.12 14.67
CA GLY A 242 3.92 -0.61 15.72
C GLY A 242 2.44 -0.23 15.46
N LEU A 243 2.17 1.00 15.01
CA LEU A 243 0.81 1.42 14.64
C LEU A 243 0.29 0.72 13.39
N MET A 244 1.14 0.43 12.42
CA MET A 244 0.76 -0.34 11.23
C MET A 244 0.42 -1.79 11.59
N ILE A 245 1.22 -2.42 12.47
CA ILE A 245 0.91 -3.75 13.01
C ILE A 245 -0.41 -3.72 13.79
N LEU A 246 -0.64 -2.67 14.59
CA LEU A 246 -1.91 -2.49 15.29
C LEU A 246 -3.07 -2.38 14.29
N THR A 247 -2.91 -1.62 13.21
CA THR A 247 -3.90 -1.52 12.13
C THR A 247 -4.16 -2.89 11.51
N LEU A 248 -3.11 -3.66 11.22
CA LEU A 248 -3.23 -5.02 10.69
C LEU A 248 -4.07 -5.90 11.62
N ILE A 249 -3.75 -5.90 12.93
CA ILE A 249 -4.48 -6.67 13.94
C ILE A 249 -5.94 -6.24 14.03
N ILE A 250 -6.22 -4.93 14.03
CA ILE A 250 -7.60 -4.42 14.08
C ILE A 250 -8.39 -4.87 12.84
N VAL A 251 -7.82 -4.79 11.65
CA VAL A 251 -8.48 -5.22 10.40
C VAL A 251 -8.62 -6.75 10.35
N MET A 252 -7.71 -7.50 10.97
CA MET A 252 -7.86 -8.95 11.13
C MET A 252 -9.04 -9.31 12.03
N ILE A 253 -9.22 -8.61 13.15
CA ILE A 253 -10.31 -8.87 14.12
C ILE A 253 -11.65 -8.34 13.61
N PHE A 254 -11.65 -7.22 12.88
CA PHE A 254 -12.84 -6.56 12.36
C PHE A 254 -12.82 -6.47 10.82
N PRO A 255 -13.15 -7.57 10.11
CA PRO A 255 -13.15 -7.62 8.64
C PRO A 255 -14.03 -6.56 7.99
N GLU A 256 -15.09 -6.13 8.66
CA GLU A 256 -16.04 -5.11 8.20
C GLU A 256 -15.36 -3.79 7.82
N ILE A 257 -14.24 -3.45 8.47
CA ILE A 257 -13.46 -2.23 8.14
C ILE A 257 -12.94 -2.29 6.69
N ALA A 258 -12.63 -3.48 6.19
CA ALA A 258 -12.19 -3.71 4.82
C ALA A 258 -13.37 -3.92 3.86
N LEU A 259 -14.40 -4.64 4.30
CA LEU A 259 -15.50 -5.13 3.48
C LEU A 259 -16.67 -4.15 3.34
N TRP A 260 -16.80 -3.19 4.28
CA TRP A 260 -17.92 -2.24 4.28
C TRP A 260 -18.10 -1.51 2.93
N LEU A 261 -17.03 -0.97 2.36
CA LEU A 261 -17.13 -0.22 1.10
C LEU A 261 -17.42 -1.14 -0.10
N PRO A 262 -16.76 -2.29 -0.29
CA PRO A 262 -17.14 -3.26 -1.32
C PRO A 262 -18.62 -3.66 -1.24
N HIS A 263 -19.14 -3.97 -0.07
CA HIS A 263 -20.54 -4.35 0.11
C HIS A 263 -21.53 -3.22 -0.21
N GLN A 264 -21.14 -1.95 0.07
CA GLN A 264 -21.97 -0.79 -0.28
C GLN A 264 -22.03 -0.54 -1.80
N VAL A 265 -20.96 -0.84 -2.52
CA VAL A 265 -20.85 -0.52 -3.95
C VAL A 265 -21.34 -1.69 -4.82
N TYR A 266 -20.99 -2.91 -4.46
CA TYR A 266 -21.23 -4.11 -5.28
C TYR A 266 -22.27 -5.08 -4.69
N GLY A 267 -22.77 -4.79 -3.48
CA GLY A 267 -23.63 -5.70 -2.73
C GLY A 267 -22.83 -6.75 -1.93
N PRO A 268 -23.55 -7.52 -1.08
CA PRO A 268 -22.95 -8.60 -0.31
C PRO A 268 -22.57 -9.80 -1.18
#